data_e57de7c3a957736065d38c61c8b9b2fa
#
_entry.id   e57de7c3a957736065d38c61c8b9b2fa
#
_cell.length_a   1.000
_cell.length_b   1.000
_cell.length_c   1.000
_cell.angle_alpha   90.00
_cell.angle_beta   90.00
_cell.angle_gamma   90.00
#
_symmetry.space_group_name_H-M   'P 1'
#
loop_
_entity.id
_entity.type
_entity.pdbx_description
1 polymer ?
#
loop_
_entity_poly.entity_id
_entity_poly.type
_entity_poly.pdbx_seq_one_letter_code
_entity_poly.pdbx_strand_id
1 'polypeptide(L)'
;MPKVRELLGRSSFGTLRSVDPPITVPAWAVMFSGIDPGTLGVYGFRHRRPGSYFDQYVPSSSTILQPRVWDLLSRDGRRVCVMGMPPGYPPPRVNGVYVSDFLTPDGATDYVFPASLRPELEKVTNGYPFDVLFRAEDRERVGRELIEMTRRHFAAARFLWSKEPWDFFAMHEIGPDRIHHAFWKFFDPSHPRYEANAAFRGLAEAYYAMLDEEIGRLLDLVPKDVKVVFLSDHGSQAMQGCFCINEWLISRGHLTLRGPPPPPGTPLEKAAVDWTKTQAWGAGGYYARIFLNIKGREPQGTLEPSQAAAFSERLSRELAEVRRPDGKLLGAEVKIPRAVYHQVNGDAPDMMAYFGDVAWRSAGTLGYGSLFLEENDTGPDDAVHSFDGIYMVVNPTDGATGPGAPRELIDIGPTLLSYFGLPIPSNVQGKPIVPFL
;
A
#
# COMPACT_ATOMS: atom_id res chain seq x y z
N MET A 1 21.25 6.65 10.37
CA MET A 1 20.56 7.87 9.85
C MET A 1 20.81 9.06 10.78
N PRO A 2 21.95 9.74 10.68
CA PRO A 2 22.28 10.88 11.56
C PRO A 2 21.41 12.12 11.31
N LYS A 3 21.05 12.41 10.05
CA LYS A 3 20.19 13.55 9.70
C LYS A 3 18.76 13.38 10.24
N VAL A 4 18.16 12.21 10.04
CA VAL A 4 16.84 11.92 10.62
C VAL A 4 16.86 11.97 12.14
N ARG A 5 17.95 11.52 12.78
CA ARG A 5 18.11 11.62 14.24
C ARG A 5 18.18 13.08 14.71
N GLU A 6 18.88 13.95 13.98
CA GLU A 6 18.91 15.39 14.25
C GLU A 6 17.49 15.99 14.16
N LEU A 7 16.74 15.63 13.11
CA LEU A 7 15.36 16.08 12.93
C LEU A 7 14.44 15.62 14.08
N LEU A 8 14.55 14.36 14.51
CA LEU A 8 13.79 13.83 15.64
C LEU A 8 13.94 14.68 16.91
N GLY A 9 15.12 15.23 17.17
CA GLY A 9 15.39 16.08 18.34
C GLY A 9 14.58 17.39 18.39
N ARG A 10 13.98 17.79 17.27
CA ARG A 10 13.15 19.01 17.15
C ARG A 10 11.79 18.73 16.49
N SER A 11 11.32 17.51 16.58
CA SER A 11 10.07 17.06 15.96
C SER A 11 9.11 16.48 16.97
N SER A 12 7.81 16.58 16.68
CA SER A 12 6.80 15.69 17.24
C SER A 12 6.66 14.48 16.32
N PHE A 13 6.67 13.27 16.86
CA PHE A 13 6.61 12.04 16.06
C PHE A 13 5.85 10.94 16.79
N GLY A 14 5.31 9.98 16.04
CA GLY A 14 4.57 8.87 16.62
C GLY A 14 4.00 7.92 15.58
N THR A 15 3.10 7.07 16.04
CA THR A 15 2.38 6.12 15.19
C THR A 15 1.34 6.82 14.34
N LEU A 16 1.33 6.54 13.04
CA LEU A 16 0.27 6.87 12.10
C LEU A 16 -0.43 5.57 11.70
N ARG A 17 -1.62 5.35 12.25
CA ARG A 17 -2.38 4.13 11.96
C ARG A 17 -2.94 4.17 10.56
N SER A 18 -2.64 3.14 9.79
CA SER A 18 -3.12 2.95 8.43
C SER A 18 -4.60 2.54 8.38
N VAL A 19 -5.16 2.51 7.19
CA VAL A 19 -6.54 2.14 6.91
C VAL A 19 -6.72 0.62 6.77
N ASP A 20 -7.97 0.19 6.70
CA ASP A 20 -8.35 -1.16 6.27
C ASP A 20 -8.61 -1.18 4.75
N PRO A 21 -7.83 -1.91 3.94
CA PRO A 21 -6.61 -2.64 4.31
C PRO A 21 -5.37 -1.73 4.33
N PRO A 22 -4.32 -2.07 5.11
CA PRO A 22 -3.06 -1.32 5.16
C PRO A 22 -2.22 -1.60 3.90
N ILE A 23 -2.71 -1.14 2.77
CA ILE A 23 -2.14 -1.34 1.44
C ILE A 23 -1.86 0.02 0.82
N THR A 24 -0.71 0.14 0.18
CA THR A 24 -0.16 1.40 -0.37
C THR A 24 -1.19 2.22 -1.16
N VAL A 25 -1.86 1.63 -2.14
CA VAL A 25 -2.76 2.39 -3.03
C VAL A 25 -3.97 2.95 -2.30
N PRO A 26 -4.79 2.17 -1.56
CA PRO A 26 -5.87 2.74 -0.75
C PRO A 26 -5.36 3.69 0.34
N ALA A 27 -4.25 3.38 1.02
CA ALA A 27 -3.74 4.21 2.09
C ALA A 27 -3.35 5.62 1.62
N TRP A 28 -2.56 5.75 0.54
CA TRP A 28 -2.22 7.06 -0.02
C TRP A 28 -3.44 7.82 -0.55
N ALA A 29 -4.39 7.12 -1.18
CA ALA A 29 -5.63 7.73 -1.64
C ALA A 29 -6.44 8.31 -0.46
N VAL A 30 -6.58 7.57 0.63
CA VAL A 30 -7.26 8.00 1.86
C VAL A 30 -6.50 9.14 2.54
N MET A 31 -5.19 9.04 2.67
CA MET A 31 -4.35 10.04 3.34
C MET A 31 -4.58 11.46 2.77
N PHE A 32 -4.68 11.59 1.45
CA PHE A 32 -4.82 12.89 0.80
C PHE A 32 -6.25 13.27 0.41
N SER A 33 -7.23 12.38 0.58
CA SER A 33 -8.66 12.72 0.41
C SER A 33 -9.41 12.88 1.72
N GLY A 34 -8.96 12.22 2.80
CA GLY A 34 -9.68 12.12 4.07
C GLY A 34 -10.95 11.27 3.98
N ILE A 35 -11.01 10.33 3.02
CA ILE A 35 -12.20 9.52 2.70
C ILE A 35 -11.81 8.04 2.71
N ASP A 36 -12.63 7.18 3.34
CA ASP A 36 -12.34 5.76 3.52
C ASP A 36 -12.24 4.96 2.21
N PRO A 37 -11.53 3.81 2.20
CA PRO A 37 -11.32 2.99 1.02
C PRO A 37 -12.61 2.54 0.35
N GLY A 38 -13.65 2.24 1.12
CA GLY A 38 -14.95 1.81 0.61
C GLY A 38 -15.66 2.91 -0.17
N THR A 39 -15.69 4.12 0.37
CA THR A 39 -16.25 5.29 -0.32
C THR A 39 -15.44 5.65 -1.56
N LEU A 40 -14.11 5.49 -1.55
CA LEU A 40 -13.25 5.67 -2.72
C LEU A 40 -13.39 4.54 -3.74
N GLY A 41 -13.84 3.35 -3.35
CA GLY A 41 -13.91 2.16 -4.19
C GLY A 41 -12.55 1.53 -4.47
N VAL A 42 -11.56 1.68 -3.56
CA VAL A 42 -10.18 1.23 -3.75
C VAL A 42 -9.73 0.35 -2.58
N TYR A 43 -9.47 -0.94 -2.86
CA TYR A 43 -9.21 -1.98 -1.86
C TYR A 43 -7.82 -2.64 -1.99
N GLY A 44 -7.00 -2.21 -2.94
CA GLY A 44 -5.67 -2.77 -3.17
C GLY A 44 -5.08 -2.37 -4.51
N PHE A 45 -4.06 -3.11 -4.97
CA PHE A 45 -3.37 -2.85 -6.25
C PHE A 45 -4.17 -3.27 -7.48
N ARG A 46 -5.09 -4.20 -7.33
CA ARG A 46 -5.91 -4.74 -8.43
C ARG A 46 -7.34 -4.94 -7.97
N HIS A 47 -8.27 -4.63 -8.84
CA HIS A 47 -9.70 -4.75 -8.59
C HIS A 47 -10.31 -5.65 -9.65
N ARG A 48 -11.28 -6.46 -9.25
CA ARG A 48 -12.03 -7.31 -10.15
C ARG A 48 -13.04 -6.46 -10.95
N ARG A 49 -13.31 -6.85 -12.18
CA ARG A 49 -14.42 -6.29 -12.95
C ARG A 49 -15.71 -7.00 -12.59
N PRO A 50 -16.82 -6.28 -12.33
CA PRO A 50 -18.12 -6.88 -12.08
C PRO A 50 -18.54 -7.84 -13.16
N GLY A 51 -19.14 -8.98 -12.78
CA GLY A 51 -19.61 -10.01 -13.71
C GLY A 51 -18.51 -10.93 -14.27
N SER A 52 -17.28 -10.82 -13.78
CA SER A 52 -16.17 -11.72 -14.11
C SER A 52 -15.55 -12.30 -12.84
N TYR A 53 -15.05 -13.53 -12.89
CA TYR A 53 -14.28 -14.12 -11.80
C TYR A 53 -12.84 -13.58 -11.73
N PHE A 54 -12.24 -13.27 -12.90
CA PHE A 54 -10.80 -13.05 -13.01
C PHE A 54 -10.38 -11.77 -13.73
N ASP A 55 -11.27 -11.14 -14.51
CA ASP A 55 -10.93 -9.88 -15.15
C ASP A 55 -10.62 -8.83 -14.09
N GLN A 56 -9.45 -8.21 -14.22
CA GLN A 56 -8.96 -7.24 -13.26
C GLN A 56 -8.52 -5.94 -13.94
N TYR A 57 -8.50 -4.87 -13.17
CA TYR A 57 -7.88 -3.59 -13.54
C TYR A 57 -7.01 -3.05 -12.41
N VAL A 58 -6.02 -2.26 -12.77
CA VAL A 58 -5.20 -1.50 -11.82
C VAL A 58 -5.87 -0.14 -11.62
N PRO A 59 -6.07 0.32 -10.38
CA PRO A 59 -6.59 1.66 -10.14
C PRO A 59 -5.64 2.72 -10.72
N SER A 60 -6.22 3.75 -11.27
CA SER A 60 -5.54 4.89 -11.89
C SER A 60 -5.90 6.20 -11.17
N SER A 61 -5.27 7.30 -11.55
CA SER A 61 -5.62 8.62 -11.02
C SER A 61 -7.11 8.95 -11.23
N SER A 62 -7.70 8.48 -12.34
CA SER A 62 -9.12 8.66 -12.66
C SER A 62 -10.07 7.72 -11.88
N THR A 63 -9.56 6.69 -11.21
CA THR A 63 -10.35 5.86 -10.30
C THR A 63 -10.76 6.65 -9.06
N ILE A 64 -9.92 7.59 -8.61
CA ILE A 64 -10.21 8.43 -7.46
C ILE A 64 -11.01 9.64 -7.92
N LEU A 65 -12.32 9.56 -7.78
CA LEU A 65 -13.23 10.64 -8.19
C LEU A 65 -13.28 11.81 -7.18
N GLN A 66 -12.87 11.56 -5.96
CA GLN A 66 -12.85 12.55 -4.89
C GLN A 66 -11.59 13.43 -5.00
N PRO A 67 -11.71 14.76 -4.79
CA PRO A 67 -10.57 15.64 -4.83
C PRO A 67 -9.59 15.32 -3.70
N ARG A 68 -8.30 15.31 -4.01
CA ARG A 68 -7.22 15.20 -3.05
C ARG A 68 -6.75 16.60 -2.64
N VAL A 69 -5.96 16.68 -1.60
CA VAL A 69 -5.45 17.97 -1.07
C VAL A 69 -4.88 18.86 -2.19
N TRP A 70 -4.04 18.34 -3.06
CA TRP A 70 -3.43 19.12 -4.16
C TRP A 70 -4.42 19.56 -5.23
N ASP A 71 -5.53 18.86 -5.43
CA ASP A 71 -6.58 19.26 -6.34
C ASP A 71 -7.30 20.50 -5.79
N LEU A 72 -7.57 20.52 -4.48
CA LEU A 72 -8.21 21.64 -3.80
C LEU A 72 -7.27 22.85 -3.69
N LEU A 73 -6.00 22.63 -3.35
CA LEU A 73 -4.97 23.68 -3.35
C LEU A 73 -4.80 24.30 -4.74
N SER A 74 -4.78 23.48 -5.81
CA SER A 74 -4.68 23.96 -7.17
C SER A 74 -5.87 24.83 -7.57
N ARG A 75 -7.09 24.47 -7.15
CA ARG A 75 -8.31 25.26 -7.39
C ARG A 75 -8.30 26.58 -6.63
N ASP A 76 -7.65 26.64 -5.48
CA ASP A 76 -7.42 27.85 -4.67
C ASP A 76 -6.27 28.72 -5.22
N GLY A 77 -5.67 28.33 -6.35
CA GLY A 77 -4.57 29.08 -6.97
C GLY A 77 -3.18 28.79 -6.41
N ARG A 78 -3.05 27.89 -5.46
CA ARG A 78 -1.76 27.48 -4.85
C ARG A 78 -0.90 26.73 -5.86
N ARG A 79 0.41 26.98 -5.81
CA ARG A 79 1.39 26.25 -6.61
C ARG A 79 1.73 24.93 -5.93
N VAL A 80 1.48 23.81 -6.64
CA VAL A 80 1.70 22.47 -6.09
C VAL A 80 2.69 21.66 -6.91
N CYS A 81 3.55 20.91 -6.23
CA CYS A 81 4.38 19.88 -6.84
C CYS A 81 4.09 18.56 -6.14
N VAL A 82 3.68 17.56 -6.91
CA VAL A 82 3.37 16.21 -6.42
C VAL A 82 4.18 15.20 -7.21
N MET A 83 4.92 14.34 -6.51
CA MET A 83 5.81 13.37 -7.13
C MET A 83 5.59 11.98 -6.55
N GLY A 84 5.28 11.02 -7.42
CA GLY A 84 5.21 9.60 -7.10
C GLY A 84 4.00 9.15 -6.25
N MET A 85 2.98 9.99 -6.03
CA MET A 85 1.82 9.66 -5.18
C MET A 85 0.83 8.72 -5.86
N PRO A 86 0.64 7.47 -5.37
CA PRO A 86 -0.30 6.53 -5.97
C PRO A 86 -1.76 6.74 -5.50
N PRO A 87 -2.76 6.39 -6.36
CA PRO A 87 -2.62 6.19 -7.79
C PRO A 87 -2.56 7.53 -8.52
N GLY A 88 -1.49 7.76 -9.27
CA GLY A 88 -1.20 9.04 -9.91
C GLY A 88 -0.98 8.99 -11.42
N TYR A 89 -1.12 7.82 -12.05
CA TYR A 89 -1.06 7.67 -13.50
C TYR A 89 -2.47 7.50 -14.10
N PRO A 90 -2.78 8.13 -15.26
CA PRO A 90 -2.03 9.23 -15.87
C PRO A 90 -2.02 10.48 -14.95
N PRO A 91 -0.99 11.37 -15.07
CA PRO A 91 -0.83 12.50 -14.17
C PRO A 91 -2.02 13.46 -14.26
N PRO A 92 -2.67 13.80 -13.12
CA PRO A 92 -3.74 14.80 -13.13
C PRO A 92 -3.19 16.19 -13.45
N ARG A 93 -4.06 17.06 -13.96
CA ARG A 93 -3.75 18.46 -14.17
C ARG A 93 -3.83 19.22 -12.85
N VAL A 94 -2.75 19.88 -12.47
CA VAL A 94 -2.64 20.69 -11.26
C VAL A 94 -2.10 22.08 -11.59
N ASN A 95 -2.25 23.03 -10.67
CA ASN A 95 -1.58 24.32 -10.79
C ASN A 95 -0.11 24.16 -10.39
N GLY A 96 0.69 23.56 -11.26
CA GLY A 96 2.08 23.22 -10.98
C GLY A 96 2.56 21.98 -11.70
N VAL A 97 3.17 21.05 -10.96
CA VAL A 97 3.78 19.83 -11.50
C VAL A 97 3.21 18.58 -10.84
N TYR A 98 2.97 17.56 -11.67
CA TYR A 98 2.67 16.21 -11.19
C TYR A 98 3.55 15.18 -11.93
N VAL A 99 4.25 14.33 -11.17
CA VAL A 99 4.99 13.18 -11.69
C VAL A 99 4.29 11.91 -11.19
N SER A 100 3.93 11.02 -12.10
CA SER A 100 3.22 9.77 -11.79
C SER A 100 4.04 8.81 -10.92
N ASP A 101 3.39 7.80 -10.40
CA ASP A 101 3.90 6.84 -9.43
C ASP A 101 4.33 5.50 -10.05
N PHE A 102 4.67 4.54 -9.19
CA PHE A 102 5.13 3.19 -9.56
C PHE A 102 4.07 2.31 -10.27
N LEU A 103 2.80 2.74 -10.35
CA LEU A 103 1.79 2.07 -11.17
C LEU A 103 1.82 2.52 -12.63
N THR A 104 2.70 3.42 -12.99
CA THR A 104 2.90 3.86 -14.38
C THR A 104 3.32 2.66 -15.24
N PRO A 105 2.62 2.39 -16.36
CA PRO A 105 2.99 1.30 -17.26
C PRO A 105 4.40 1.44 -17.81
N ASP A 106 5.06 0.31 -18.02
CA ASP A 106 6.38 0.30 -18.67
C ASP A 106 6.33 0.99 -20.03
N GLY A 107 7.30 1.84 -20.30
CA GLY A 107 7.40 2.58 -21.56
C GLY A 107 6.43 3.76 -21.70
N ALA A 108 5.64 4.09 -20.68
CA ALA A 108 4.78 5.28 -20.70
C ALA A 108 5.61 6.56 -20.90
N THR A 109 5.12 7.46 -21.75
CA THR A 109 5.77 8.74 -22.05
C THR A 109 5.00 9.95 -21.54
N ASP A 110 3.80 9.74 -21.04
CA ASP A 110 2.84 10.73 -20.56
C ASP A 110 2.71 10.75 -19.03
N TYR A 111 3.81 10.53 -18.31
CA TYR A 111 3.85 10.40 -16.86
C TYR A 111 4.17 11.69 -16.10
N VAL A 112 4.32 12.81 -16.80
CA VAL A 112 4.60 14.13 -16.20
C VAL A 112 3.61 15.17 -16.70
N PHE A 113 3.06 15.95 -15.78
CA PHE A 113 2.31 17.16 -16.10
C PHE A 113 3.02 18.40 -15.51
N PRO A 114 3.23 19.47 -16.32
CA PRO A 114 2.99 19.54 -17.75
C PRO A 114 3.99 18.69 -18.56
N ALA A 115 3.53 18.13 -19.66
CA ALA A 115 4.34 17.19 -20.48
C ALA A 115 5.65 17.81 -21.00
N SER A 116 5.73 19.11 -21.13
CA SER A 116 6.95 19.84 -21.55
C SER A 116 8.10 19.70 -20.57
N LEU A 117 7.84 19.35 -19.32
CA LEU A 117 8.86 19.20 -18.29
C LEU A 117 9.60 17.85 -18.38
N ARG A 118 9.00 16.82 -19.00
CA ARG A 118 9.56 15.48 -19.06
C ARG A 118 11.00 15.43 -19.58
N PRO A 119 11.38 16.07 -20.71
CA PRO A 119 12.75 15.97 -21.22
C PRO A 119 13.82 16.47 -20.24
N GLU A 120 13.52 17.52 -19.48
CA GLU A 120 14.43 18.05 -18.46
C GLU A 120 14.52 17.08 -17.26
N LEU A 121 13.39 16.54 -16.83
CA LEU A 121 13.33 15.55 -15.75
C LEU A 121 14.13 14.29 -16.11
N GLU A 122 13.92 13.73 -17.30
CA GLU A 122 14.66 12.57 -17.79
C GLU A 122 16.16 12.83 -17.88
N LYS A 123 16.56 14.01 -18.31
CA LYS A 123 17.97 14.41 -18.35
C LYS A 123 18.60 14.45 -16.96
N VAL A 124 17.92 15.04 -15.98
CA VAL A 124 18.42 15.16 -14.60
C VAL A 124 18.50 13.81 -13.90
N THR A 125 17.55 12.92 -14.19
CA THR A 125 17.48 11.60 -13.57
C THR A 125 18.19 10.51 -14.39
N ASN A 126 18.72 10.80 -15.56
CA ASN A 126 19.19 9.80 -16.51
C ASN A 126 18.14 8.70 -16.78
N GLY A 127 16.90 9.14 -17.10
CA GLY A 127 15.69 8.30 -17.15
C GLY A 127 15.04 8.15 -15.76
N TYR A 128 13.76 8.49 -15.65
CA TYR A 128 13.02 8.41 -14.37
C TYR A 128 12.57 6.97 -14.11
N PRO A 129 13.07 6.30 -13.05
CA PRO A 129 12.62 4.96 -12.69
C PRO A 129 11.31 5.04 -11.88
N PHE A 130 10.40 4.09 -12.09
CA PHE A 130 9.15 4.05 -11.32
C PHE A 130 9.20 3.05 -10.17
N ASP A 131 9.79 1.87 -10.40
CA ASP A 131 9.92 0.81 -9.41
C ASP A 131 11.10 -0.12 -9.74
N VAL A 132 11.41 -1.02 -8.82
CA VAL A 132 12.39 -2.11 -8.98
C VAL A 132 11.67 -3.45 -8.83
N LEU A 133 12.01 -4.42 -9.67
CA LEU A 133 11.53 -5.80 -9.50
C LEU A 133 12.20 -6.43 -8.26
N PHE A 134 11.62 -6.18 -7.09
CA PHE A 134 12.21 -6.52 -5.78
C PHE A 134 11.99 -7.97 -5.35
N ARG A 135 10.91 -8.64 -5.81
CA ARG A 135 10.65 -10.06 -5.54
C ARG A 135 11.46 -10.94 -6.47
N ALA A 136 12.76 -10.93 -6.28
CA ALA A 136 13.73 -11.67 -7.08
C ALA A 136 14.82 -12.28 -6.19
N GLU A 137 15.38 -13.42 -6.64
CA GLU A 137 16.45 -14.12 -5.92
C GLU A 137 17.78 -13.33 -5.96
N ASP A 138 18.02 -12.57 -7.02
CA ASP A 138 19.22 -11.72 -7.15
C ASP A 138 19.13 -10.48 -6.26
N ARG A 139 19.33 -10.69 -4.95
CA ARG A 139 19.26 -9.65 -3.92
C ARG A 139 20.32 -8.56 -4.10
N GLU A 140 21.49 -8.92 -4.66
CA GLU A 140 22.55 -7.95 -4.91
C GLU A 140 22.13 -6.94 -6.00
N ARG A 141 21.54 -7.41 -7.09
CA ARG A 141 20.96 -6.56 -8.11
C ARG A 141 19.86 -5.67 -7.52
N VAL A 142 18.91 -6.26 -6.78
CA VAL A 142 17.82 -5.54 -6.15
C VAL A 142 18.33 -4.41 -5.26
N GLY A 143 19.30 -4.66 -4.40
CA GLY A 143 19.86 -3.64 -3.50
C GLY A 143 20.52 -2.48 -4.26
N ARG A 144 21.29 -2.78 -5.32
CA ARG A 144 21.92 -1.75 -6.17
C ARG A 144 20.89 -0.92 -6.93
N GLU A 145 19.89 -1.56 -7.52
CA GLU A 145 18.81 -0.88 -8.26
C GLU A 145 17.98 0.01 -7.35
N LEU A 146 17.67 -0.41 -6.12
CA LEU A 146 16.95 0.40 -5.15
C LEU A 146 17.72 1.65 -4.73
N ILE A 147 19.03 1.53 -4.48
CA ILE A 147 19.89 2.67 -4.19
C ILE A 147 19.90 3.67 -5.35
N GLU A 148 20.03 3.18 -6.57
CA GLU A 148 20.05 4.03 -7.76
C GLU A 148 18.70 4.67 -8.03
N MET A 149 17.60 3.94 -7.92
CA MET A 149 16.25 4.46 -8.06
C MET A 149 15.99 5.62 -7.08
N THR A 150 16.25 5.40 -5.80
CA THR A 150 16.04 6.42 -4.76
C THR A 150 16.90 7.67 -5.01
N ARG A 151 18.18 7.53 -5.42
CA ARG A 151 19.01 8.67 -5.80
C ARG A 151 18.42 9.50 -6.93
N ARG A 152 17.87 8.83 -7.96
CA ARG A 152 17.21 9.49 -9.09
C ARG A 152 15.91 10.17 -8.67
N HIS A 153 15.13 9.58 -7.79
CA HIS A 153 13.94 10.22 -7.20
C HIS A 153 14.30 11.49 -6.44
N PHE A 154 15.34 11.45 -5.61
CA PHE A 154 15.79 12.65 -4.90
C PHE A 154 16.46 13.68 -5.81
N ALA A 155 17.12 13.28 -6.89
CA ALA A 155 17.60 14.21 -7.92
C ALA A 155 16.43 14.92 -8.61
N ALA A 156 15.37 14.18 -8.95
CA ALA A 156 14.13 14.76 -9.46
C ALA A 156 13.49 15.74 -8.47
N ALA A 157 13.40 15.36 -7.19
CA ALA A 157 12.82 16.20 -6.15
C ALA A 157 13.59 17.52 -5.99
N ARG A 158 14.94 17.49 -5.92
CA ARG A 158 15.75 18.71 -5.86
C ARG A 158 15.60 19.58 -7.11
N PHE A 159 15.56 18.99 -8.29
CA PHE A 159 15.32 19.70 -9.54
C PHE A 159 13.96 20.40 -9.54
N LEU A 160 12.90 19.69 -9.17
CA LEU A 160 11.54 20.23 -9.12
C LEU A 160 11.40 21.29 -8.03
N TRP A 161 12.02 21.09 -6.86
CA TRP A 161 12.03 22.07 -5.78
C TRP A 161 12.61 23.41 -6.24
N SER A 162 13.68 23.38 -7.03
CA SER A 162 14.39 24.58 -7.49
C SER A 162 13.75 25.27 -8.71
N LYS A 163 12.70 24.70 -9.30
CA LYS A 163 12.06 25.28 -10.50
C LYS A 163 11.28 26.55 -10.24
N GLU A 164 10.55 26.60 -9.16
CA GLU A 164 9.68 27.72 -8.78
C GLU A 164 9.31 27.63 -7.29
N PRO A 165 8.81 28.72 -6.68
CA PRO A 165 8.30 28.65 -5.33
C PRO A 165 7.01 27.82 -5.26
N TRP A 166 7.00 26.87 -4.35
CA TRP A 166 5.87 25.96 -4.11
C TRP A 166 5.14 26.35 -2.82
N ASP A 167 3.79 26.37 -2.87
CA ASP A 167 2.98 26.40 -1.65
C ASP A 167 2.87 25.03 -1.01
N PHE A 168 2.85 23.98 -1.85
CA PHE A 168 2.79 22.59 -1.41
C PHE A 168 3.73 21.72 -2.26
N PHE A 169 4.59 20.97 -1.60
CA PHE A 169 5.49 20.01 -2.23
C PHE A 169 5.35 18.66 -1.54
N ALA A 170 4.97 17.61 -2.28
CA ALA A 170 4.82 16.27 -1.77
C ALA A 170 5.60 15.27 -2.63
N MET A 171 6.39 14.43 -1.98
CA MET A 171 7.17 13.36 -2.60
C MET A 171 6.87 12.03 -1.92
N HIS A 172 6.58 11.00 -2.70
CA HIS A 172 6.53 9.62 -2.25
C HIS A 172 7.82 8.91 -2.66
N GLU A 173 8.42 8.15 -1.74
CA GLU A 173 9.57 7.29 -1.99
C GLU A 173 9.23 5.85 -1.60
N ILE A 174 9.13 4.99 -2.60
CA ILE A 174 8.76 3.58 -2.44
C ILE A 174 9.92 2.70 -1.94
N GLY A 175 11.14 3.17 -2.04
CA GLY A 175 12.34 2.37 -1.78
C GLY A 175 12.42 1.78 -0.37
N PRO A 176 12.02 2.48 0.74
CA PRO A 176 11.97 1.87 2.08
C PRO A 176 11.06 0.64 2.16
N ASP A 177 9.90 0.66 1.51
CA ASP A 177 9.02 -0.50 1.41
C ASP A 177 9.72 -1.67 0.70
N ARG A 178 10.33 -1.39 -0.45
CA ARG A 178 11.02 -2.39 -1.26
C ARG A 178 12.21 -3.01 -0.55
N ILE A 179 12.98 -2.22 0.20
CA ILE A 179 14.12 -2.73 0.98
C ILE A 179 13.65 -3.66 2.12
N HIS A 180 12.52 -3.35 2.76
CA HIS A 180 11.92 -4.22 3.76
C HIS A 180 11.51 -5.55 3.14
N HIS A 181 10.77 -5.55 2.05
CA HIS A 181 10.33 -6.75 1.35
C HIS A 181 11.48 -7.62 0.87
N ALA A 182 12.58 -7.00 0.42
CA ALA A 182 13.69 -7.74 -0.13
C ALA A 182 14.75 -8.18 0.88
N PHE A 183 14.83 -7.57 2.08
CA PHE A 183 16.00 -7.76 2.95
C PHE A 183 15.69 -7.99 4.42
N TRP A 184 14.43 -8.04 4.87
CA TRP A 184 14.07 -8.10 6.29
C TRP A 184 14.73 -9.28 7.01
N LYS A 185 14.74 -10.47 6.42
CA LYS A 185 15.32 -11.69 7.00
C LYS A 185 16.83 -11.61 7.25
N PHE A 186 17.55 -10.65 6.65
CA PHE A 186 18.99 -10.50 6.82
C PHE A 186 19.38 -9.56 7.96
N PHE A 187 18.46 -8.75 8.47
CA PHE A 187 18.76 -7.80 9.55
C PHE A 187 17.94 -8.02 10.83
N ASP A 188 16.87 -8.79 10.80
CA ASP A 188 16.02 -9.08 11.95
C ASP A 188 16.21 -10.54 12.42
N PRO A 189 16.96 -10.79 13.54
CA PRO A 189 17.15 -12.13 14.07
C PRO A 189 15.86 -12.83 14.52
N SER A 190 14.75 -12.10 14.71
CA SER A 190 13.45 -12.69 15.08
C SER A 190 12.66 -13.19 13.88
N HIS A 191 13.11 -12.90 12.66
CA HIS A 191 12.47 -13.39 11.44
C HIS A 191 12.49 -14.92 11.37
N PRO A 192 11.38 -15.63 11.06
CA PRO A 192 11.34 -17.09 11.06
C PRO A 192 12.32 -17.74 10.09
N ARG A 193 12.70 -17.00 9.03
CA ARG A 193 13.70 -17.43 8.02
C ARG A 193 14.98 -16.59 8.11
N TYR A 194 15.35 -16.17 9.34
CA TYR A 194 16.57 -15.36 9.52
C TYR A 194 17.79 -16.00 8.90
N GLU A 195 18.55 -15.23 8.15
CA GLU A 195 19.78 -15.64 7.50
C GLU A 195 20.89 -14.63 7.83
N ALA A 196 21.93 -15.11 8.52
CA ALA A 196 23.08 -14.29 8.85
C ALA A 196 23.95 -14.07 7.59
N ASN A 197 23.61 -13.06 6.79
CA ASN A 197 24.34 -12.68 5.58
C ASN A 197 24.83 -11.23 5.70
N ALA A 198 26.12 -11.06 6.01
CA ALA A 198 26.71 -9.74 6.24
C ALA A 198 26.69 -8.84 5.00
N ALA A 199 26.77 -9.39 3.78
CA ALA A 199 26.73 -8.63 2.55
C ALA A 199 25.34 -8.05 2.29
N PHE A 200 24.27 -8.84 2.46
CA PHE A 200 22.89 -8.40 2.25
C PHE A 200 22.41 -7.45 3.35
N ARG A 201 22.80 -7.73 4.61
CA ARG A 201 22.61 -6.78 5.69
C ARG A 201 23.30 -5.45 5.40
N GLY A 202 24.55 -5.49 4.91
CA GLY A 202 25.33 -4.32 4.51
C GLY A 202 24.65 -3.51 3.38
N LEU A 203 23.98 -4.15 2.43
CA LEU A 203 23.20 -3.48 1.40
C LEU A 203 22.01 -2.71 1.99
N ALA A 204 21.25 -3.31 2.91
CA ALA A 204 20.15 -2.64 3.58
C ALA A 204 20.64 -1.43 4.41
N GLU A 205 21.74 -1.60 5.16
CA GLU A 205 22.36 -0.51 5.92
C GLU A 205 22.86 0.62 5.00
N ALA A 206 23.47 0.29 3.86
CA ALA A 206 23.93 1.24 2.85
C ALA A 206 22.75 2.02 2.22
N TYR A 207 21.63 1.33 1.96
CA TYR A 207 20.41 1.98 1.48
C TYR A 207 19.94 3.07 2.45
N TYR A 208 19.81 2.76 3.74
CA TYR A 208 19.36 3.74 4.73
C TYR A 208 20.37 4.86 4.99
N ALA A 209 21.67 4.58 4.88
CA ALA A 209 22.69 5.61 4.95
C ALA A 209 22.59 6.58 3.78
N MET A 210 22.41 6.07 2.57
CA MET A 210 22.18 6.86 1.36
C MET A 210 20.89 7.67 1.45
N LEU A 211 19.79 7.07 1.90
CA LEU A 211 18.50 7.74 2.06
C LEU A 211 18.60 8.93 3.03
N ASP A 212 19.29 8.75 4.17
CA ASP A 212 19.54 9.82 5.14
C ASP A 212 20.33 10.99 4.53
N GLU A 213 21.33 10.69 3.71
CA GLU A 213 22.11 11.69 2.99
C GLU A 213 21.26 12.45 1.97
N GLU A 214 20.43 11.75 1.19
CA GLU A 214 19.56 12.35 0.18
C GLU A 214 18.47 13.24 0.81
N ILE A 215 17.90 12.80 1.94
CA ILE A 215 16.99 13.63 2.76
C ILE A 215 17.71 14.90 3.20
N GLY A 216 18.93 14.79 3.72
CA GLY A 216 19.74 15.94 4.12
C GLY A 216 19.95 16.93 2.97
N ARG A 217 20.38 16.44 1.80
CA ARG A 217 20.62 17.25 0.59
C ARG A 217 19.35 17.96 0.09
N LEU A 218 18.19 17.32 0.19
CA LEU A 218 16.92 17.97 -0.17
C LEU A 218 16.55 19.05 0.84
N LEU A 219 16.67 18.77 2.13
CA LEU A 219 16.34 19.70 3.20
C LEU A 219 17.28 20.91 3.28
N ASP A 220 18.53 20.79 2.80
CA ASP A 220 19.46 21.91 2.68
C ASP A 220 18.96 22.99 1.70
N LEU A 221 18.04 22.63 0.78
CA LEU A 221 17.40 23.58 -0.14
C LEU A 221 16.11 24.20 0.44
N VAL A 222 15.55 23.61 1.50
CA VAL A 222 14.26 23.99 2.07
C VAL A 222 14.44 25.13 3.07
N PRO A 223 13.75 26.28 2.91
CA PRO A 223 13.77 27.36 3.88
C PRO A 223 13.32 26.90 5.28
N LYS A 224 13.87 27.52 6.33
CA LYS A 224 13.63 27.10 7.72
C LYS A 224 12.20 27.33 8.21
N ASP A 225 11.47 28.23 7.57
CA ASP A 225 10.06 28.55 7.83
C ASP A 225 9.08 27.62 7.14
N VAL A 226 9.56 26.75 6.25
CA VAL A 226 8.72 25.71 5.61
C VAL A 226 8.46 24.58 6.60
N LYS A 227 7.19 24.18 6.71
CA LYS A 227 6.81 22.99 7.49
C LYS A 227 7.20 21.73 6.74
N VAL A 228 7.93 20.85 7.43
CA VAL A 228 8.36 19.56 6.89
C VAL A 228 7.68 18.45 7.66
N VAL A 229 7.03 17.54 6.94
CA VAL A 229 6.30 16.40 7.51
C VAL A 229 6.76 15.11 6.83
N PHE A 230 7.09 14.10 7.63
CA PHE A 230 7.31 12.74 7.16
C PHE A 230 6.12 11.89 7.55
N LEU A 231 5.62 11.12 6.61
CA LEU A 231 4.46 10.25 6.77
C LEU A 231 4.76 8.90 6.13
N SER A 232 4.22 7.82 6.69
CA SER A 232 4.14 6.55 5.99
C SER A 232 2.68 6.12 5.86
N ASP A 233 2.38 5.43 4.77
CA ASP A 233 1.05 4.88 4.49
C ASP A 233 0.72 3.65 5.33
N HIS A 234 1.71 2.90 5.73
CA HIS A 234 1.67 1.75 6.65
C HIS A 234 3.06 1.51 7.25
N GLY A 235 3.15 0.60 8.19
CA GLY A 235 4.41 0.05 8.68
C GLY A 235 4.78 -1.23 7.95
N SER A 236 5.87 -1.86 8.42
CA SER A 236 6.34 -3.16 7.96
C SER A 236 6.65 -4.06 9.14
N GLN A 237 6.55 -5.38 8.93
CA GLN A 237 6.91 -6.41 9.90
C GLN A 237 7.41 -7.68 9.20
N ALA A 238 8.08 -8.57 9.96
CA ALA A 238 8.57 -9.84 9.46
C ALA A 238 7.43 -10.75 8.96
N MET A 239 7.56 -11.26 7.74
CA MET A 239 6.60 -12.22 7.20
C MET A 239 6.76 -13.57 7.90
N GLN A 240 5.66 -14.07 8.48
CA GLN A 240 5.65 -15.36 9.18
C GLN A 240 5.42 -16.55 8.23
N GLY A 241 4.95 -16.30 7.02
CA GLY A 241 4.60 -17.27 6.00
C GLY A 241 3.31 -16.90 5.26
N CYS A 242 2.74 -17.85 4.50
CA CYS A 242 1.50 -17.68 3.78
C CYS A 242 0.44 -18.69 4.21
N PHE A 243 -0.81 -18.24 4.30
CA PHE A 243 -1.98 -19.10 4.43
C PHE A 243 -2.64 -19.26 3.06
N CYS A 244 -2.81 -20.51 2.61
CA CYS A 244 -3.37 -20.86 1.31
C CYS A 244 -4.89 -20.83 1.37
N ILE A 245 -5.49 -19.64 1.18
CA ILE A 245 -6.93 -19.45 1.34
C ILE A 245 -7.77 -20.36 0.44
N ASN A 246 -7.37 -20.60 -0.81
CA ASN A 246 -8.13 -21.45 -1.72
C ASN A 246 -7.97 -22.93 -1.41
N GLU A 247 -6.82 -23.40 -0.93
CA GLU A 247 -6.65 -24.77 -0.40
C GLU A 247 -7.56 -24.99 0.82
N TRP A 248 -7.65 -24.00 1.69
CA TRP A 248 -8.53 -24.06 2.84
C TRP A 248 -9.99 -24.08 2.43
N LEU A 249 -10.43 -23.23 1.48
CA LEU A 249 -11.79 -23.24 0.96
C LEU A 249 -12.15 -24.59 0.29
N ILE A 250 -11.20 -25.23 -0.41
CA ILE A 250 -11.37 -26.58 -0.94
C ILE A 250 -11.55 -27.59 0.20
N SER A 251 -10.70 -27.56 1.21
CA SER A 251 -10.74 -28.49 2.35
C SER A 251 -12.06 -28.41 3.13
N ARG A 252 -12.73 -27.25 3.09
CA ARG A 252 -14.03 -26.99 3.71
C ARG A 252 -15.23 -27.23 2.77
N GLY A 253 -14.97 -27.56 1.51
CA GLY A 253 -16.02 -27.79 0.50
C GLY A 253 -16.67 -26.51 -0.03
N HIS A 254 -16.09 -25.34 0.21
CA HIS A 254 -16.59 -24.05 -0.28
C HIS A 254 -16.09 -23.71 -1.68
N LEU A 255 -14.97 -24.30 -2.11
CA LEU A 255 -14.43 -24.25 -3.46
C LEU A 255 -14.29 -25.66 -4.01
N THR A 256 -14.76 -25.92 -5.23
CA THR A 256 -14.76 -27.24 -5.85
C THR A 256 -13.98 -27.24 -7.15
N LEU A 257 -13.10 -28.24 -7.32
CA LEU A 257 -12.41 -28.48 -8.59
C LEU A 257 -13.12 -29.60 -9.38
N ARG A 258 -13.05 -29.57 -10.71
CA ARG A 258 -13.62 -30.59 -11.62
C ARG A 258 -12.71 -31.81 -11.79
N GLY A 259 -11.50 -31.78 -11.27
CA GLY A 259 -10.49 -32.82 -11.45
C GLY A 259 -9.50 -32.86 -10.28
N PRO A 260 -8.39 -33.58 -10.44
CA PRO A 260 -7.35 -33.65 -9.42
C PRO A 260 -6.77 -32.24 -9.16
N PRO A 261 -6.13 -32.02 -7.99
CA PRO A 261 -5.41 -30.80 -7.70
C PRO A 261 -4.39 -30.47 -8.80
N PRO A 262 -4.30 -29.19 -9.22
CA PRO A 262 -3.30 -28.79 -10.21
C PRO A 262 -1.87 -28.80 -9.61
N PRO A 263 -0.82 -28.62 -10.43
CA PRO A 263 0.54 -28.44 -9.92
C PRO A 263 0.66 -27.26 -8.92
N PRO A 264 1.61 -27.33 -7.97
CA PRO A 264 1.85 -26.24 -7.03
C PRO A 264 2.11 -24.89 -7.71
N GLY A 265 1.52 -23.81 -7.15
CA GLY A 265 1.65 -22.45 -7.67
C GLY A 265 0.72 -22.14 -8.84
N THR A 266 -0.24 -23.02 -9.16
CA THR A 266 -1.21 -22.75 -10.24
C THR A 266 -2.15 -21.61 -9.85
N PRO A 267 -2.21 -20.51 -10.65
CA PRO A 267 -3.21 -19.45 -10.46
C PRO A 267 -4.63 -20.00 -10.53
N LEU A 268 -5.52 -19.49 -9.68
CA LEU A 268 -6.91 -19.97 -9.62
C LEU A 268 -7.64 -19.88 -10.99
N GLU A 269 -7.31 -18.89 -11.80
CA GLU A 269 -7.86 -18.70 -13.15
C GLU A 269 -7.51 -19.84 -14.12
N LYS A 270 -6.39 -20.54 -13.86
CA LYS A 270 -5.92 -21.69 -14.65
C LYS A 270 -6.34 -23.02 -14.05
N ALA A 271 -6.94 -23.02 -12.87
CA ALA A 271 -7.47 -24.22 -12.25
C ALA A 271 -8.85 -24.57 -12.81
N ALA A 272 -9.15 -25.87 -12.86
CA ALA A 272 -10.44 -26.36 -13.34
C ALA A 272 -11.53 -26.23 -12.26
N VAL A 273 -11.89 -24.99 -11.89
CA VAL A 273 -12.92 -24.73 -10.87
C VAL A 273 -14.31 -25.11 -11.38
N ASP A 274 -15.09 -25.83 -10.56
CA ASP A 274 -16.50 -26.06 -10.77
C ASP A 274 -17.33 -24.95 -10.12
N TRP A 275 -17.56 -23.88 -10.88
CA TRP A 275 -18.29 -22.71 -10.39
C TRP A 275 -19.75 -23.02 -10.03
N THR A 276 -20.33 -24.09 -10.58
CA THR A 276 -21.71 -24.50 -10.25
C THR A 276 -21.84 -25.14 -8.87
N LYS A 277 -20.70 -25.47 -8.23
CA LYS A 277 -20.61 -26.04 -6.88
C LYS A 277 -19.80 -25.19 -5.91
N THR A 278 -19.11 -24.18 -6.41
CA THR A 278 -18.28 -23.27 -5.61
C THR A 278 -19.14 -22.19 -4.98
N GLN A 279 -18.98 -21.96 -3.68
CA GLN A 279 -19.69 -20.95 -2.91
C GLN A 279 -18.84 -19.69 -2.66
N ALA A 280 -17.52 -19.87 -2.53
CA ALA A 280 -16.57 -18.79 -2.29
C ALA A 280 -15.21 -19.08 -2.92
N TRP A 281 -14.46 -18.03 -3.22
CA TRP A 281 -13.05 -18.10 -3.63
C TRP A 281 -12.26 -16.92 -3.05
N GLY A 282 -10.93 -17.06 -2.98
CA GLY A 282 -10.04 -16.05 -2.46
C GLY A 282 -9.07 -15.52 -3.50
N ALA A 283 -8.80 -14.23 -3.45
CA ALA A 283 -7.62 -13.64 -4.08
C ALA A 283 -6.58 -13.35 -3.01
N GLY A 284 -5.36 -13.81 -3.24
CA GLY A 284 -4.24 -13.65 -2.32
C GLY A 284 -3.64 -12.25 -2.30
N GLY A 285 -2.64 -12.06 -1.44
CA GLY A 285 -1.92 -10.82 -1.23
C GLY A 285 -1.55 -10.61 0.24
N TYR A 286 -1.46 -9.37 0.68
CA TYR A 286 -1.20 -9.03 2.10
C TYR A 286 -2.36 -9.42 3.03
N TYR A 287 -3.53 -9.63 2.48
CA TYR A 287 -4.72 -10.17 3.15
C TYR A 287 -5.51 -11.00 2.15
N ALA A 288 -6.43 -11.84 2.61
CA ALA A 288 -7.33 -12.57 1.73
C ALA A 288 -8.54 -11.71 1.36
N ARG A 289 -8.71 -11.44 0.08
CA ARG A 289 -9.95 -10.90 -0.48
C ARG A 289 -10.85 -12.08 -0.81
N ILE A 290 -11.87 -12.32 -0.02
CA ILE A 290 -12.81 -13.43 -0.21
C ILE A 290 -14.04 -12.90 -0.92
N PHE A 291 -14.42 -13.57 -2.00
CA PHE A 291 -15.60 -13.28 -2.81
C PHE A 291 -16.60 -14.44 -2.68
N LEU A 292 -17.86 -14.11 -2.59
CA LEU A 292 -18.96 -15.07 -2.56
C LEU A 292 -19.55 -15.25 -3.96
N ASN A 293 -19.86 -16.50 -4.33
CA ASN A 293 -20.43 -16.83 -5.64
C ASN A 293 -21.95 -16.63 -5.63
N ILE A 294 -22.38 -15.37 -5.71
CA ILE A 294 -23.77 -14.95 -5.52
C ILE A 294 -24.53 -15.01 -6.84
N LYS A 295 -25.75 -15.61 -6.82
CA LYS A 295 -26.68 -15.63 -7.94
C LYS A 295 -27.06 -14.22 -8.38
N GLY A 296 -27.04 -13.99 -9.69
CA GLY A 296 -27.36 -12.69 -10.30
C GLY A 296 -26.23 -11.68 -10.25
N ARG A 297 -25.14 -11.94 -9.49
CA ARG A 297 -23.92 -11.14 -9.48
C ARG A 297 -22.78 -11.83 -10.24
N GLU A 298 -22.57 -13.12 -9.97
CA GLU A 298 -21.53 -13.91 -10.62
C GLU A 298 -22.09 -14.74 -11.78
N PRO A 299 -21.28 -15.07 -12.80
CA PRO A 299 -21.75 -15.78 -14.00
C PRO A 299 -22.41 -17.14 -13.70
N GLN A 300 -21.94 -17.86 -12.69
CA GLN A 300 -22.46 -19.15 -12.25
C GLN A 300 -22.69 -19.15 -10.73
N GLY A 301 -23.35 -18.10 -10.22
CA GLY A 301 -23.61 -17.93 -8.80
C GLY A 301 -24.39 -19.09 -8.18
N THR A 302 -23.99 -19.51 -6.98
CA THR A 302 -24.59 -20.63 -6.24
C THR A 302 -25.34 -20.20 -4.98
N LEU A 303 -24.91 -19.12 -4.35
CA LEU A 303 -25.53 -18.59 -3.15
C LEU A 303 -26.66 -17.62 -3.50
N GLU A 304 -27.83 -17.80 -2.88
CA GLU A 304 -28.87 -16.77 -2.93
C GLU A 304 -28.38 -15.49 -2.21
N PRO A 305 -28.70 -14.29 -2.72
CA PRO A 305 -28.31 -13.03 -2.07
C PRO A 305 -28.71 -12.96 -0.58
N SER A 306 -29.84 -13.52 -0.21
CA SER A 306 -30.34 -13.58 1.18
C SER A 306 -29.49 -14.47 2.10
N GLN A 307 -28.69 -15.37 1.55
CA GLN A 307 -27.83 -16.30 2.30
C GLN A 307 -26.43 -15.72 2.54
N ALA A 308 -26.04 -14.67 1.83
CA ALA A 308 -24.68 -14.14 1.83
C ALA A 308 -24.20 -13.73 3.22
N ALA A 309 -25.02 -13.02 3.99
CA ALA A 309 -24.65 -12.58 5.34
C ALA A 309 -24.40 -13.76 6.29
N ALA A 310 -25.32 -14.71 6.35
CA ALA A 310 -25.19 -15.91 7.19
C ALA A 310 -24.01 -16.79 6.77
N PHE A 311 -23.73 -16.84 5.46
CA PHE A 311 -22.56 -17.55 4.94
C PHE A 311 -21.26 -16.87 5.37
N SER A 312 -21.17 -15.53 5.25
CA SER A 312 -19.99 -14.76 5.69
C SER A 312 -19.73 -14.94 7.19
N GLU A 313 -20.77 -14.90 8.04
CA GLU A 313 -20.63 -15.14 9.48
C GLU A 313 -20.12 -16.55 9.78
N ARG A 314 -20.64 -17.59 9.08
CA ARG A 314 -20.16 -18.95 9.24
C ARG A 314 -18.70 -19.06 8.84
N LEU A 315 -18.33 -18.53 7.66
CA LEU A 315 -16.97 -18.58 7.14
C LEU A 315 -15.99 -17.85 8.06
N SER A 316 -16.42 -16.72 8.65
CA SER A 316 -15.62 -15.97 9.64
C SER A 316 -15.34 -16.81 10.89
N ARG A 317 -16.33 -17.53 11.41
CA ARG A 317 -16.14 -18.45 12.56
C ARG A 317 -15.19 -19.59 12.20
N GLU A 318 -15.36 -20.20 11.04
CA GLU A 318 -14.48 -21.28 10.58
C GLU A 318 -13.03 -20.81 10.40
N LEU A 319 -12.80 -19.59 9.89
CA LEU A 319 -11.46 -19.00 9.76
C LEU A 319 -10.82 -18.70 11.13
N ALA A 320 -11.61 -18.24 12.10
CA ALA A 320 -11.11 -17.96 13.45
C ALA A 320 -10.58 -19.20 14.17
N GLU A 321 -11.03 -20.40 13.79
CA GLU A 321 -10.59 -21.68 14.35
C GLU A 321 -9.36 -22.27 13.67
N VAL A 322 -8.86 -21.65 12.59
CA VAL A 322 -7.70 -22.16 11.85
C VAL A 322 -6.46 -22.17 12.74
N ARG A 323 -5.79 -23.32 12.74
CA ARG A 323 -4.56 -23.50 13.51
C ARG A 323 -3.36 -23.64 12.58
N ARG A 324 -2.27 -23.03 13.00
CA ARG A 324 -0.95 -23.16 12.39
C ARG A 324 -0.36 -24.57 12.64
N PRO A 325 0.69 -24.97 11.92
CA PRO A 325 1.36 -26.25 12.14
C PRO A 325 1.87 -26.47 13.58
N ASP A 326 2.17 -25.39 14.32
CA ASP A 326 2.57 -25.42 15.73
C ASP A 326 1.39 -25.61 16.71
N GLY A 327 0.18 -25.78 16.21
CA GLY A 327 -1.06 -25.96 16.98
C GLY A 327 -1.71 -24.68 17.51
N LYS A 328 -1.06 -23.53 17.43
CA LYS A 328 -1.63 -22.24 17.84
C LYS A 328 -2.65 -21.75 16.83
N LEU A 329 -3.57 -20.92 17.28
CA LEU A 329 -4.48 -20.24 16.35
C LEU A 329 -3.70 -19.38 15.36
N LEU A 330 -4.17 -19.33 14.11
CA LEU A 330 -3.62 -18.43 13.09
C LEU A 330 -3.90 -16.96 13.45
N GLY A 331 -4.97 -16.69 14.20
CA GLY A 331 -5.38 -15.34 14.53
C GLY A 331 -6.03 -14.64 13.33
N ALA A 332 -7.00 -15.32 12.71
CA ALA A 332 -7.74 -14.74 11.60
C ALA A 332 -8.74 -13.68 12.12
N GLU A 333 -8.64 -12.45 11.61
CA GLU A 333 -9.61 -11.38 11.77
C GLU A 333 -10.32 -11.14 10.44
N VAL A 334 -11.65 -11.20 10.43
CA VAL A 334 -12.44 -10.99 9.23
C VAL A 334 -13.26 -9.72 9.36
N LYS A 335 -13.08 -8.81 8.40
CA LYS A 335 -13.85 -7.57 8.29
C LYS A 335 -14.78 -7.64 7.09
N ILE A 336 -16.01 -7.24 7.30
CA ILE A 336 -17.00 -7.11 6.22
C ILE A 336 -17.01 -5.65 5.77
N PRO A 337 -16.75 -5.34 4.49
CA PRO A 337 -16.63 -3.96 4.00
C PRO A 337 -17.79 -3.04 4.41
N ARG A 338 -19.02 -3.54 4.34
CA ARG A 338 -20.23 -2.78 4.75
C ARG A 338 -20.30 -2.45 6.24
N ALA A 339 -19.52 -3.13 7.07
CA ALA A 339 -19.48 -2.88 8.52
C ALA A 339 -18.35 -1.90 8.90
N VAL A 340 -17.34 -1.73 8.04
CA VAL A 340 -16.17 -0.90 8.34
C VAL A 340 -16.12 0.42 7.54
N TYR A 341 -16.82 0.52 6.41
CA TYR A 341 -16.81 1.70 5.57
C TYR A 341 -18.16 2.42 5.58
N HIS A 342 -18.14 3.73 5.37
CA HIS A 342 -19.35 4.54 5.26
C HIS A 342 -20.17 4.17 4.02
N GLN A 343 -19.50 3.89 2.92
CA GLN A 343 -20.08 3.40 1.67
C GLN A 343 -19.17 2.33 1.09
N VAL A 344 -19.74 1.47 0.24
CA VAL A 344 -18.98 0.45 -0.48
C VAL A 344 -19.23 0.63 -1.96
N ASN A 345 -18.30 1.26 -2.64
CA ASN A 345 -18.32 1.52 -4.08
C ASN A 345 -17.39 0.54 -4.81
N GLY A 346 -17.55 0.43 -6.13
CA GLY A 346 -16.77 -0.48 -6.94
C GLY A 346 -17.05 -1.96 -6.64
N ASP A 347 -16.09 -2.83 -6.87
CA ASP A 347 -16.18 -4.27 -6.63
C ASP A 347 -15.33 -4.65 -5.41
N ALA A 348 -15.87 -4.34 -4.22
CA ALA A 348 -15.25 -4.74 -2.96
C ALA A 348 -15.25 -6.28 -2.82
N PRO A 349 -14.27 -6.87 -2.10
CA PRO A 349 -14.42 -8.23 -1.63
C PRO A 349 -15.62 -8.32 -0.67
N ASP A 350 -16.26 -9.48 -0.62
CA ASP A 350 -17.34 -9.69 0.35
C ASP A 350 -16.80 -9.75 1.80
N MET A 351 -15.56 -10.25 1.94
CA MET A 351 -14.88 -10.35 3.22
C MET A 351 -13.39 -10.02 3.05
N MET A 352 -12.84 -9.32 4.00
CA MET A 352 -11.39 -9.03 4.14
C MET A 352 -10.86 -9.84 5.32
N ALA A 353 -10.04 -10.86 5.06
CA ALA A 353 -9.48 -11.69 6.11
C ALA A 353 -7.99 -11.41 6.30
N TYR A 354 -7.63 -10.99 7.50
CA TYR A 354 -6.27 -10.73 7.96
C TYR A 354 -5.80 -11.89 8.82
N PHE A 355 -4.54 -12.27 8.74
CA PHE A 355 -4.00 -13.43 9.44
C PHE A 355 -2.83 -13.03 10.34
N GLY A 356 -2.93 -13.33 11.65
CA GLY A 356 -1.89 -13.08 12.62
C GLY A 356 -1.49 -11.61 12.71
N ASP A 357 -2.46 -10.70 12.79
CA ASP A 357 -2.24 -9.24 12.75
C ASP A 357 -1.43 -8.82 11.50
N VAL A 358 -1.91 -9.27 10.33
CA VAL A 358 -1.30 -9.12 9.00
C VAL A 358 0.12 -9.70 8.86
N ALA A 359 0.66 -10.39 9.87
CA ALA A 359 1.99 -11.01 9.80
C ALA A 359 2.07 -12.21 8.82
N TRP A 360 0.92 -12.77 8.43
CA TRP A 360 0.81 -13.84 7.43
C TRP A 360 0.19 -13.32 6.15
N ARG A 361 0.82 -13.62 5.03
CA ARG A 361 0.22 -13.37 3.71
C ARG A 361 -0.91 -14.36 3.42
N SER A 362 -1.71 -14.05 2.42
CA SER A 362 -2.63 -14.99 1.82
C SER A 362 -2.11 -15.43 0.45
N ALA A 363 -1.89 -16.73 0.27
CA ALA A 363 -1.62 -17.31 -1.04
C ALA A 363 -2.94 -17.55 -1.80
N GLY A 364 -3.04 -17.02 -3.02
CA GLY A 364 -4.22 -17.18 -3.88
C GLY A 364 -4.10 -18.30 -4.90
N THR A 365 -2.91 -18.87 -5.06
CA THR A 365 -2.59 -20.01 -5.94
C THR A 365 -2.94 -21.35 -5.30
N LEU A 366 -2.97 -22.42 -6.10
CA LEU A 366 -3.39 -23.77 -5.74
C LEU A 366 -2.33 -24.83 -6.02
N GLY A 367 -2.59 -26.06 -5.57
CA GLY A 367 -1.82 -27.25 -5.90
C GLY A 367 -0.76 -27.62 -4.88
N TYR A 368 -0.71 -26.96 -3.74
CA TYR A 368 0.32 -27.20 -2.72
C TYR A 368 0.02 -28.42 -1.85
N GLY A 369 -1.25 -28.81 -1.71
CA GLY A 369 -1.66 -29.85 -0.78
C GLY A 369 -1.38 -29.50 0.69
N SER A 370 -1.12 -28.24 0.98
CA SER A 370 -0.85 -27.68 2.30
C SER A 370 -1.62 -26.40 2.50
N LEU A 371 -2.04 -26.13 3.73
CA LEU A 371 -2.68 -24.86 4.09
C LEU A 371 -1.67 -23.73 4.36
N PHE A 372 -0.38 -24.07 4.52
CA PHE A 372 0.65 -23.10 4.89
C PHE A 372 1.89 -23.26 4.02
N LEU A 373 2.49 -22.12 3.67
CA LEU A 373 3.77 -22.02 2.98
C LEU A 373 4.72 -21.15 3.81
N GLU A 374 6.00 -21.46 3.77
CA GLU A 374 7.05 -20.66 4.40
C GLU A 374 7.36 -19.40 3.58
N GLU A 375 7.22 -19.50 2.24
CA GLU A 375 7.51 -18.43 1.30
C GLU A 375 6.23 -17.93 0.62
N ASN A 376 6.28 -16.72 0.07
CA ASN A 376 5.21 -16.14 -0.70
C ASN A 376 5.01 -16.86 -2.04
N ASP A 377 3.76 -17.03 -2.46
CA ASP A 377 3.37 -17.75 -3.70
C ASP A 377 3.67 -16.96 -5.00
N THR A 378 4.07 -15.69 -4.92
CA THR A 378 4.36 -14.81 -6.06
C THR A 378 5.81 -14.31 -6.09
N GLY A 379 6.74 -15.07 -5.56
CA GLY A 379 8.16 -14.77 -5.47
C GLY A 379 8.63 -14.44 -4.06
N PRO A 380 9.95 -14.37 -3.83
CA PRO A 380 10.51 -14.20 -2.51
C PRO A 380 10.11 -12.87 -1.87
N ASP A 381 9.69 -12.95 -0.61
CA ASP A 381 9.24 -11.79 0.16
C ASP A 381 9.57 -11.99 1.64
N ASP A 382 10.25 -11.03 2.25
CA ASP A 382 10.72 -11.17 3.63
C ASP A 382 9.84 -10.37 4.61
N ALA A 383 9.01 -9.45 4.12
CA ALA A 383 8.18 -8.58 4.95
C ALA A 383 6.72 -8.56 4.52
N VAL A 384 5.88 -8.13 5.43
CA VAL A 384 4.48 -7.78 5.22
C VAL A 384 4.20 -6.42 5.81
N HIS A 385 3.06 -5.84 5.46
CA HIS A 385 2.64 -4.56 6.02
C HIS A 385 2.20 -4.69 7.48
N SER A 386 2.24 -3.57 8.20
CA SER A 386 1.67 -3.41 9.53
C SER A 386 0.71 -2.22 9.50
N PHE A 387 -0.30 -2.24 10.36
CA PHE A 387 -1.21 -1.08 10.51
C PHE A 387 -0.49 0.16 11.03
N ASP A 388 0.56 -0.01 11.81
CA ASP A 388 1.26 1.07 12.49
C ASP A 388 2.41 1.61 11.64
N GLY A 389 2.10 2.67 10.87
CA GLY A 389 3.08 3.50 10.20
C GLY A 389 3.62 4.60 11.13
N ILE A 390 4.28 5.59 10.55
CA ILE A 390 4.91 6.70 11.30
C ILE A 390 4.44 8.06 10.79
N TYR A 391 4.42 9.04 11.71
CA TYR A 391 4.46 10.46 11.37
C TYR A 391 5.60 11.15 12.09
N MET A 392 6.15 12.20 11.49
CA MET A 392 7.09 13.13 12.12
C MET A 392 6.84 14.53 11.57
N VAL A 393 6.54 15.48 12.46
CA VAL A 393 6.38 16.91 12.15
C VAL A 393 7.58 17.65 12.68
N VAL A 394 8.38 18.22 11.79
CA VAL A 394 9.59 18.97 12.14
C VAL A 394 9.22 20.39 12.55
N ASN A 395 9.72 20.86 13.70
CA ASN A 395 9.41 22.15 14.27
C ASN A 395 7.89 22.42 14.33
N PRO A 396 7.10 21.64 15.09
CA PRO A 396 5.67 21.84 15.21
C PRO A 396 5.34 23.24 15.75
N THR A 397 4.18 23.77 15.33
CA THR A 397 3.81 25.17 15.67
C THR A 397 3.63 25.40 17.16
N ASP A 398 3.17 24.38 17.89
CA ASP A 398 3.02 24.43 19.36
C ASP A 398 4.32 24.23 20.13
N GLY A 399 5.43 23.97 19.42
CA GLY A 399 6.74 23.70 20.01
C GLY A 399 6.85 22.33 20.70
N ALA A 400 5.82 21.48 20.62
CA ALA A 400 5.85 20.15 21.23
C ALA A 400 6.84 19.24 20.50
N THR A 401 7.84 18.73 21.20
CA THR A 401 8.84 17.81 20.65
C THR A 401 8.82 16.47 21.40
N GLY A 402 9.26 15.40 20.72
CA GLY A 402 9.30 14.06 21.28
C GLY A 402 8.10 13.20 20.85
N PRO A 403 7.89 12.05 21.53
CA PRO A 403 6.79 11.13 21.21
C PRO A 403 5.42 11.78 21.39
N GLY A 404 4.64 11.81 20.33
CA GLY A 404 3.25 12.28 20.31
C GLY A 404 2.23 11.13 20.41
N ALA A 405 0.96 11.49 20.53
CA ALA A 405 -0.13 10.50 20.51
C ALA A 405 -0.23 9.81 19.15
N PRO A 406 -0.70 8.56 19.08
CA PRO A 406 -1.07 7.91 17.82
C PRO A 406 -2.10 8.74 17.05
N ARG A 407 -1.99 8.73 15.72
CA ARG A 407 -2.86 9.46 14.79
C ARG A 407 -3.42 8.50 13.75
N GLU A 408 -4.55 8.87 13.17
CA GLU A 408 -5.17 8.11 12.09
C GLU A 408 -4.77 8.71 10.74
N LEU A 409 -4.43 7.86 9.79
CA LEU A 409 -3.98 8.27 8.46
C LEU A 409 -5.04 9.09 7.71
N ILE A 410 -6.31 8.77 7.89
CA ILE A 410 -7.44 9.47 7.27
C ILE A 410 -7.55 10.94 7.69
N ASP A 411 -6.95 11.32 8.81
CA ASP A 411 -6.99 12.67 9.37
C ASP A 411 -5.96 13.64 8.72
N ILE A 412 -5.01 13.11 7.95
CA ILE A 412 -3.94 13.92 7.33
C ILE A 412 -4.50 14.89 6.29
N GLY A 413 -5.37 14.42 5.39
CA GLY A 413 -5.97 15.27 4.35
C GLY A 413 -6.69 16.49 4.92
N PRO A 414 -7.69 16.33 5.81
CA PRO A 414 -8.36 17.46 6.43
C PRO A 414 -7.44 18.33 7.31
N THR A 415 -6.38 17.75 7.90
CA THR A 415 -5.35 18.52 8.63
C THR A 415 -4.61 19.47 7.71
N LEU A 416 -4.17 19.00 6.54
CA LEU A 416 -3.51 19.84 5.54
C LEU A 416 -4.44 20.93 5.00
N LEU A 417 -5.69 20.60 4.70
CA LEU A 417 -6.67 21.61 4.27
C LEU A 417 -6.87 22.69 5.35
N SER A 418 -7.01 22.29 6.61
CA SER A 418 -7.13 23.23 7.73
C SER A 418 -5.89 24.12 7.87
N TYR A 419 -4.69 23.56 7.71
CA TYR A 419 -3.43 24.31 7.75
C TYR A 419 -3.38 25.41 6.65
N PHE A 420 -3.87 25.10 5.45
CA PHE A 420 -3.95 26.08 4.35
C PHE A 420 -5.16 27.02 4.43
N GLY A 421 -5.99 26.90 5.46
CA GLY A 421 -7.19 27.71 5.63
C GLY A 421 -8.31 27.39 4.63
N LEU A 422 -8.29 26.21 4.02
CA LEU A 422 -9.31 25.76 3.08
C LEU A 422 -10.49 25.09 3.78
N PRO A 423 -11.71 25.24 3.25
CA PRO A 423 -12.85 24.49 3.76
C PRO A 423 -12.68 22.99 3.54
N ILE A 424 -12.98 22.20 4.56
CA ILE A 424 -13.01 20.74 4.47
C ILE A 424 -14.33 20.33 3.80
N PRO A 425 -14.30 19.59 2.67
CA PRO A 425 -15.52 19.11 2.02
C PRO A 425 -16.40 18.28 2.98
N SER A 426 -17.72 18.41 2.88
CA SER A 426 -18.67 17.77 3.80
C SER A 426 -18.69 16.25 3.74
N ASN A 427 -18.14 15.65 2.69
CA ASN A 427 -18.01 14.19 2.53
C ASN A 427 -16.67 13.64 3.04
N VAL A 428 -15.78 14.49 3.53
CA VAL A 428 -14.56 14.06 4.22
C VAL A 428 -14.92 13.48 5.57
N GLN A 429 -14.35 12.33 5.89
CA GLN A 429 -14.64 11.57 7.11
C GLN A 429 -13.57 11.75 8.18
N GLY A 430 -12.34 12.00 7.75
CA GLY A 430 -11.24 12.35 8.64
C GLY A 430 -11.46 13.69 9.34
N LYS A 431 -10.78 13.89 10.45
CA LYS A 431 -10.87 15.11 11.29
C LYS A 431 -9.52 15.81 11.33
N PRO A 432 -9.48 17.16 11.27
CA PRO A 432 -8.21 17.86 11.39
C PRO A 432 -7.59 17.65 12.76
N ILE A 433 -6.31 17.32 12.76
CA ILE A 433 -5.50 17.22 13.96
C ILE A 433 -5.02 18.64 14.30
N VAL A 434 -5.39 19.15 15.47
CA VAL A 434 -5.05 20.52 15.91
C VAL A 434 -4.54 20.49 17.34
N PRO A 435 -3.35 21.04 17.64
CA PRO A 435 -2.31 21.45 16.70
C PRO A 435 -1.55 20.23 16.12
N PHE A 436 -1.13 20.29 14.88
CA PHE A 436 -0.33 19.22 14.26
C PHE A 436 0.85 19.82 13.45
N LEU A 437 0.60 20.86 12.64
CA LEU A 437 1.60 21.52 11.80
C LEU A 437 2.07 22.84 12.38
#